data_9ddd7baa7352bd5397325358394be963
#
_entry.id   9ddd7baa7352bd5397325358394be963
#
_cell.length_a   1.000
_cell.length_b   1.000
_cell.length_c   1.000
_cell.angle_alpha   90.00
_cell.angle_beta   90.00
_cell.angle_gamma   90.00
#
_symmetry.space_group_name_H-M   'P 1'
#
loop_
_entity.id
_entity.type
_entity.pdbx_description
1 polymer ?
#
loop_
_entity_poly.entity_id
_entity_poly.type
_entity_poly.pdbx_seq_one_letter_code
_entity_poly.pdbx_strand_id
1 'polypeptide(L)'
;MQRTLFSLVLPLIICCQNTSPNQAVTGVLNNLHLYAAEARGHEYFDLFADDAIFFGTDIGERWEKNAFQEYGLARFETGQGWTYHMTERNIYFSDDDQTCWFDELIRNDKYGQLRGTGVLKLVDQEWKIMQYNLVLPIPNDLLPKYAQEIKEFYKEE
;
A
#
# COMPACT_ATOMS: atom_id res chain seq x y z
N MET A 1 24.87 2.99 -64.97
CA MET A 1 24.60 1.95 -63.96
C MET A 1 24.15 2.66 -62.68
N GLN A 2 22.84 2.72 -62.44
CA GLN A 2 22.23 3.41 -61.32
C GLN A 2 21.96 2.34 -60.24
N ARG A 3 22.61 2.45 -59.06
CA ARG A 3 22.38 1.53 -57.91
C ARG A 3 21.27 2.12 -57.05
N THR A 4 20.11 1.49 -57.06
CA THR A 4 18.97 1.81 -56.18
C THR A 4 19.26 1.21 -54.80
N LEU A 5 19.48 2.05 -53.78
CA LEU A 5 19.51 1.58 -52.37
C LEU A 5 18.07 1.37 -51.89
N PHE A 6 17.72 0.14 -51.62
CA PHE A 6 16.52 -0.23 -50.86
C PHE A 6 16.78 -0.05 -49.38
N SER A 7 16.20 0.98 -48.77
CA SER A 7 16.23 1.16 -47.30
C SER A 7 15.17 0.27 -46.67
N LEU A 8 15.63 -0.77 -45.94
CA LEU A 8 14.79 -1.68 -45.19
C LEU A 8 14.38 -1.00 -43.89
N VAL A 9 13.16 -0.49 -43.79
CA VAL A 9 12.58 0.03 -42.55
C VAL A 9 12.01 -1.16 -41.78
N LEU A 10 12.71 -1.57 -40.72
CA LEU A 10 12.24 -2.60 -39.81
C LEU A 10 11.21 -1.97 -38.86
N PRO A 11 9.96 -2.47 -38.77
CA PRO A 11 9.00 -1.96 -37.82
C PRO A 11 9.44 -2.36 -36.41
N LEU A 12 9.60 -1.36 -35.53
CA LEU A 12 9.83 -1.55 -34.10
C LEU A 12 8.52 -2.06 -33.50
N ILE A 13 8.38 -3.36 -33.27
CA ILE A 13 7.26 -3.94 -32.53
C ILE A 13 7.49 -3.61 -31.06
N ILE A 14 6.81 -2.55 -30.57
CA ILE A 14 6.72 -2.28 -29.14
C ILE A 14 5.79 -3.35 -28.56
N CYS A 15 6.40 -4.36 -27.94
CA CYS A 15 5.69 -5.35 -27.19
C CYS A 15 5.21 -4.69 -25.88
N CYS A 16 3.98 -4.15 -25.87
CA CYS A 16 3.30 -3.81 -24.62
C CYS A 16 3.08 -5.12 -23.86
N GLN A 17 3.91 -5.37 -22.86
CA GLN A 17 3.65 -6.45 -21.91
C GLN A 17 2.39 -6.05 -21.12
N ASN A 18 1.26 -6.67 -21.42
CA ASN A 18 0.04 -6.54 -20.62
C ASN A 18 0.30 -7.19 -19.26
N THR A 19 0.69 -6.36 -18.28
CA THR A 19 0.77 -6.77 -16.88
C THR A 19 -0.63 -7.15 -16.40
N SER A 20 -0.79 -8.35 -15.82
CA SER A 20 -2.09 -8.74 -15.29
C SER A 20 -2.51 -7.81 -14.13
N PRO A 21 -3.83 -7.61 -13.88
CA PRO A 21 -4.29 -6.79 -12.76
C PRO A 21 -3.65 -7.19 -11.42
N ASN A 22 -3.52 -8.49 -11.17
CA ASN A 22 -2.89 -9.02 -9.96
C ASN A 22 -1.41 -8.62 -9.85
N GLN A 23 -0.64 -8.70 -10.93
CA GLN A 23 0.76 -8.27 -10.93
C GLN A 23 0.89 -6.75 -10.73
N ALA A 24 0.00 -5.96 -11.33
CA ALA A 24 -0.01 -4.51 -11.17
C ALA A 24 -0.30 -4.11 -9.71
N VAL A 25 -1.35 -4.66 -9.10
CA VAL A 25 -1.69 -4.43 -7.68
C VAL A 25 -0.59 -4.91 -6.76
N THR A 26 -0.01 -6.10 -7.01
CA THR A 26 1.13 -6.62 -6.25
C THR A 26 2.31 -5.63 -6.30
N GLY A 27 2.57 -5.02 -7.47
CA GLY A 27 3.60 -4.00 -7.64
C GLY A 27 3.35 -2.76 -6.76
N VAL A 28 2.12 -2.24 -6.74
CA VAL A 28 1.73 -1.10 -5.90
C VAL A 28 1.95 -1.41 -4.42
N LEU A 29 1.48 -2.56 -3.95
CA LEU A 29 1.59 -2.96 -2.54
C LEU A 29 3.04 -3.27 -2.12
N ASN A 30 3.87 -3.79 -3.02
CA ASN A 30 5.31 -3.94 -2.76
C ASN A 30 6.01 -2.59 -2.66
N ASN A 31 5.66 -1.65 -3.55
CA ASN A 31 6.20 -0.31 -3.52
C ASN A 31 5.76 0.47 -2.27
N LEU A 32 4.55 0.22 -1.77
CA LEU A 32 4.09 0.80 -0.49
C LEU A 32 5.08 0.51 0.64
N HIS A 33 5.47 -0.75 0.81
CA HIS A 33 6.42 -1.14 1.86
C HIS A 33 7.85 -0.69 1.54
N LEU A 34 8.27 -0.75 0.28
CA LEU A 34 9.60 -0.32 -0.15
C LEU A 34 9.79 1.19 0.09
N TYR A 35 8.87 2.01 -0.41
CA TYR A 35 8.99 3.47 -0.30
C TYR A 35 8.85 3.93 1.15
N ALA A 36 8.00 3.27 1.95
CA ALA A 36 7.93 3.51 3.38
C ALA A 36 9.26 3.21 4.09
N ALA A 37 9.91 2.07 3.78
CA ALA A 37 11.18 1.68 4.39
C ALA A 37 12.34 2.62 4.00
N GLU A 38 12.35 3.07 2.75
CA GLU A 38 13.38 3.96 2.19
C GLU A 38 13.10 5.46 2.45
N ALA A 39 12.04 5.81 3.19
CA ALA A 39 11.61 7.18 3.44
C ALA A 39 11.38 8.00 2.14
N ARG A 40 10.91 7.35 1.09
CA ARG A 40 10.61 7.96 -0.22
C ARG A 40 9.20 8.54 -0.21
N GLY A 41 9.06 9.67 0.47
CA GLY A 41 7.75 10.22 0.83
C GLY A 41 6.86 10.56 -0.36
N HIS A 42 7.38 11.22 -1.39
CA HIS A 42 6.59 11.58 -2.56
C HIS A 42 6.07 10.35 -3.29
N GLU A 43 6.93 9.38 -3.59
CA GLU A 43 6.56 8.13 -4.25
C GLU A 43 5.61 7.29 -3.41
N TYR A 44 5.77 7.31 -2.07
CA TYR A 44 4.86 6.63 -1.16
C TYR A 44 3.44 7.19 -1.25
N PHE A 45 3.28 8.52 -1.17
CA PHE A 45 1.96 9.16 -1.19
C PHE A 45 1.32 9.21 -2.59
N ASP A 46 2.11 9.09 -3.65
CA ASP A 46 1.60 8.94 -5.01
C ASP A 46 0.88 7.60 -5.25
N LEU A 47 1.13 6.59 -4.43
CA LEU A 47 0.39 5.32 -4.49
C LEU A 47 -1.07 5.46 -4.01
N PHE A 48 -1.39 6.49 -3.24
CA PHE A 48 -2.72 6.72 -2.69
C PHE A 48 -3.57 7.61 -3.60
N ALA A 49 -4.86 7.30 -3.71
CA ALA A 49 -5.83 8.20 -4.32
C ALA A 49 -5.98 9.49 -3.50
N ASP A 50 -6.52 10.55 -4.11
CA ASP A 50 -6.64 11.85 -3.44
C ASP A 50 -7.61 11.85 -2.27
N ASP A 51 -8.63 10.99 -2.33
CA ASP A 51 -9.63 10.77 -1.28
C ASP A 51 -9.36 9.53 -0.41
N ALA A 52 -8.13 9.03 -0.44
CA ALA A 52 -7.74 7.84 0.32
C ALA A 52 -7.82 8.06 1.84
N ILE A 53 -8.13 6.96 2.53
CA ILE A 53 -8.15 6.90 3.99
C ILE A 53 -7.09 5.91 4.49
N PHE A 54 -6.29 6.34 5.43
CA PHE A 54 -5.36 5.49 6.14
C PHE A 54 -5.81 5.31 7.60
N PHE A 55 -5.81 4.07 8.08
CA PHE A 55 -6.02 3.75 9.48
C PHE A 55 -4.72 3.20 10.06
N GLY A 56 -4.21 3.86 11.10
CA GLY A 56 -3.09 3.37 11.86
C GLY A 56 -3.52 2.38 12.95
N THR A 57 -2.62 2.11 13.88
CA THR A 57 -2.85 1.15 14.97
C THR A 57 -3.61 1.71 16.17
N ASP A 58 -3.75 3.01 16.27
CA ASP A 58 -4.52 3.70 17.30
C ASP A 58 -5.93 4.06 16.81
N ILE A 59 -6.92 4.02 17.69
CA ILE A 59 -8.32 4.35 17.36
C ILE A 59 -8.48 5.77 16.83
N GLY A 60 -7.63 6.70 17.22
CA GLY A 60 -7.61 8.09 16.75
C GLY A 60 -6.92 8.27 15.39
N GLU A 61 -6.23 7.26 14.90
CA GLU A 61 -5.45 7.33 13.65
C GLU A 61 -6.30 6.99 12.42
N ARG A 62 -7.41 7.73 12.22
CA ARG A 62 -8.13 7.77 10.95
C ARG A 62 -7.71 9.02 10.19
N TRP A 63 -6.90 8.84 9.18
CA TRP A 63 -6.27 9.92 8.43
C TRP A 63 -6.85 10.02 7.02
N GLU A 64 -7.28 11.20 6.62
CA GLU A 64 -7.42 11.56 5.21
C GLU A 64 -6.04 11.75 4.59
N LYS A 65 -5.88 11.46 3.28
CA LYS A 65 -4.58 11.48 2.60
C LYS A 65 -3.74 12.72 2.93
N ASN A 66 -4.31 13.92 2.86
CA ASN A 66 -3.56 15.16 3.05
C ASN A 66 -2.96 15.25 4.46
N ALA A 67 -3.75 14.92 5.49
CA ALA A 67 -3.27 14.94 6.87
C ALA A 67 -2.22 13.82 7.13
N PHE A 68 -2.43 12.64 6.55
CA PHE A 68 -1.47 11.56 6.62
C PHE A 68 -0.16 11.90 5.88
N GLN A 69 -0.27 12.57 4.75
CA GLN A 69 0.90 13.01 3.96
C GLN A 69 1.71 14.06 4.73
N GLU A 70 1.08 15.05 5.35
CA GLU A 70 1.77 16.03 6.18
C GLU A 70 2.56 15.36 7.31
N TYR A 71 1.90 14.46 8.05
CA TYR A 71 2.54 13.69 9.12
C TYR A 71 3.69 12.80 8.60
N GLY A 72 3.46 12.08 7.51
CA GLY A 72 4.42 11.12 6.98
C GLY A 72 5.62 11.78 6.33
N LEU A 73 5.44 12.86 5.57
CA LEU A 73 6.54 13.62 4.96
C LEU A 73 7.46 14.20 6.03
N ALA A 74 6.92 14.82 7.10
CA ALA A 74 7.72 15.34 8.18
C ALA A 74 8.63 14.27 8.82
N ARG A 75 8.15 13.02 8.92
CA ARG A 75 8.96 11.90 9.38
C ARG A 75 10.00 11.47 8.36
N PHE A 76 9.62 11.31 7.10
CA PHE A 76 10.51 10.87 6.02
C PHE A 76 11.66 11.85 5.76
N GLU A 77 11.43 13.15 5.92
CA GLU A 77 12.47 14.18 5.83
C GLU A 77 13.60 13.99 6.89
N THR A 78 13.32 13.31 7.99
CA THR A 78 14.36 12.94 8.97
C THR A 78 15.16 11.69 8.57
N GLY A 79 14.86 11.09 7.42
CA GLY A 79 15.43 9.81 6.97
C GLY A 79 14.86 8.59 7.70
N GLN A 80 13.77 8.75 8.47
CA GLN A 80 13.16 7.66 9.23
C GLN A 80 11.93 7.15 8.50
N GLY A 81 12.01 5.94 7.96
CA GLY A 81 10.90 5.25 7.33
C GLY A 81 10.12 4.34 8.29
N TRP A 82 9.19 3.59 7.70
CA TRP A 82 8.47 2.48 8.36
C TRP A 82 8.84 1.18 7.66
N THR A 83 9.50 0.28 8.37
CA THR A 83 9.92 -1.00 7.79
C THR A 83 8.95 -2.11 8.17
N TYR A 84 8.26 -2.62 7.16
CA TYR A 84 7.39 -3.78 7.27
C TYR A 84 7.82 -4.83 6.25
N HIS A 85 7.89 -6.08 6.67
CA HIS A 85 8.22 -7.21 5.82
C HIS A 85 6.96 -8.03 5.58
N MET A 86 6.43 -7.99 4.37
CA MET A 86 5.28 -8.79 3.96
C MET A 86 5.68 -10.28 3.92
N THR A 87 4.88 -11.12 4.57
CA THR A 87 5.09 -12.58 4.65
C THR A 87 4.02 -13.36 3.90
N GLU A 88 2.81 -12.82 3.81
CA GLU A 88 1.68 -13.42 3.10
C GLU A 88 0.79 -12.32 2.56
N ARG A 89 0.19 -12.50 1.38
CA ARG A 89 -0.78 -11.56 0.80
C ARG A 89 -1.79 -12.28 -0.05
N ASN A 90 -3.06 -11.92 0.13
CA ASN A 90 -4.18 -12.37 -0.66
C ASN A 90 -4.83 -11.16 -1.32
N ILE A 91 -5.12 -11.24 -2.63
CA ILE A 91 -5.72 -10.17 -3.42
C ILE A 91 -6.96 -10.72 -4.13
N TYR A 92 -8.06 -10.00 -4.03
CA TYR A 92 -9.35 -10.33 -4.61
C TYR A 92 -9.84 -9.18 -5.47
N PHE A 93 -10.50 -9.47 -6.58
CA PHE A 93 -10.98 -8.48 -7.54
C PHE A 93 -12.49 -8.48 -7.64
N SER A 94 -13.05 -7.31 -7.96
CA SER A 94 -14.43 -7.20 -8.42
C SER A 94 -14.59 -7.83 -9.81
N ASP A 95 -15.85 -8.16 -10.20
CA ASP A 95 -16.15 -8.83 -11.47
C ASP A 95 -15.70 -8.03 -12.71
N ASP A 96 -15.57 -6.71 -12.57
CA ASP A 96 -15.13 -5.79 -13.63
C ASP A 96 -13.63 -5.46 -13.59
N ASP A 97 -12.88 -6.09 -12.69
CA ASP A 97 -11.46 -5.83 -12.47
C ASP A 97 -11.07 -4.34 -12.22
N GLN A 98 -12.02 -3.50 -11.76
CA GLN A 98 -11.76 -2.07 -11.52
C GLN A 98 -11.50 -1.77 -10.03
N THR A 99 -11.84 -2.70 -9.16
CA THR A 99 -11.63 -2.59 -7.71
C THR A 99 -11.03 -3.89 -7.20
N CYS A 100 -10.10 -3.79 -6.27
CA CYS A 100 -9.62 -4.95 -5.55
C CYS A 100 -9.56 -4.65 -4.05
N TRP A 101 -9.64 -5.71 -3.26
CA TRP A 101 -9.35 -5.67 -1.83
C TRP A 101 -8.29 -6.72 -1.51
N PHE A 102 -7.57 -6.50 -0.44
CA PHE A 102 -6.51 -7.39 -0.03
C PHE A 102 -6.42 -7.51 1.49
N ASP A 103 -5.81 -8.57 1.91
CA ASP A 103 -5.23 -8.72 3.24
C ASP A 103 -3.79 -9.19 3.13
N GLU A 104 -2.98 -8.79 4.10
CA GLU A 104 -1.58 -9.22 4.18
C GLU A 104 -1.13 -9.41 5.63
N LEU A 105 -0.26 -10.37 5.85
CA LEU A 105 0.51 -10.50 7.07
C LEU A 105 1.86 -9.83 6.86
N ILE A 106 2.17 -8.93 7.78
CA ILE A 106 3.41 -8.17 7.77
C ILE A 106 4.09 -8.26 9.12
N ARG A 107 5.40 -8.13 9.13
CA ARG A 107 6.20 -8.13 10.34
C ARG A 107 6.97 -6.83 10.47
N ASN A 108 7.00 -6.30 11.69
CA ASN A 108 7.82 -5.18 12.08
C ASN A 108 8.68 -5.57 13.29
N ASP A 109 9.94 -5.16 13.34
CA ASP A 109 10.86 -5.59 14.40
C ASP A 109 10.46 -5.09 15.79
N LYS A 110 9.78 -3.94 15.87
CA LYS A 110 9.32 -3.37 17.14
C LYS A 110 8.01 -4.01 17.63
N TYR A 111 7.07 -4.30 16.72
CA TYR A 111 5.71 -4.69 17.09
C TYR A 111 5.39 -6.16 16.81
N GLY A 112 6.30 -6.89 16.14
CA GLY A 112 6.06 -8.28 15.75
C GLY A 112 5.16 -8.40 14.52
N GLN A 113 4.14 -9.27 14.60
CA GLN A 113 3.22 -9.53 13.50
C GLN A 113 2.04 -8.56 13.52
N LEU A 114 1.77 -7.97 12.35
CA LEU A 114 0.64 -7.11 12.10
C LEU A 114 -0.15 -7.61 10.89
N ARG A 115 -1.31 -7.03 10.67
CA ARG A 115 -2.13 -7.24 9.48
C ARG A 115 -2.35 -5.93 8.77
N GLY A 116 -2.09 -5.91 7.46
CA GLY A 116 -2.56 -4.88 6.55
C GLY A 116 -3.83 -5.34 5.84
N THR A 117 -4.81 -4.47 5.66
CA THR A 117 -5.95 -4.70 4.79
C THR A 117 -6.26 -3.43 4.03
N GLY A 118 -6.86 -3.54 2.86
CA GLY A 118 -7.21 -2.34 2.13
C GLY A 118 -7.96 -2.58 0.83
N VAL A 119 -8.21 -1.47 0.15
CA VAL A 119 -8.90 -1.42 -1.13
C VAL A 119 -8.09 -0.58 -2.10
N LEU A 120 -7.95 -1.06 -3.34
CA LEU A 120 -7.42 -0.29 -4.45
C LEU A 120 -8.47 -0.15 -5.55
N LYS A 121 -8.39 0.93 -6.31
CA LYS A 121 -9.16 1.14 -7.54
C LYS A 121 -8.25 1.46 -8.71
N LEU A 122 -8.69 1.09 -9.89
CA LEU A 122 -8.07 1.51 -11.13
C LEU A 122 -8.59 2.92 -11.47
N VAL A 123 -7.70 3.92 -11.40
CA VAL A 123 -7.97 5.33 -11.68
C VAL A 123 -7.04 5.76 -12.79
N ASP A 124 -7.57 6.23 -13.92
CA ASP A 124 -6.79 6.69 -15.09
C ASP A 124 -5.70 5.69 -15.54
N GLN A 125 -6.03 4.39 -15.55
CA GLN A 125 -5.15 3.27 -15.89
C GLN A 125 -4.04 2.99 -14.85
N GLU A 126 -4.10 3.58 -13.67
CA GLU A 126 -3.20 3.31 -12.54
C GLU A 126 -3.96 2.77 -11.33
N TRP A 127 -3.41 1.75 -10.68
CA TRP A 127 -3.96 1.27 -9.42
C TRP A 127 -3.58 2.20 -8.28
N LYS A 128 -4.59 2.77 -7.61
CA LYS A 128 -4.40 3.66 -6.45
C LYS A 128 -5.01 3.05 -5.19
N ILE A 129 -4.32 3.20 -4.06
CA ILE A 129 -4.81 2.79 -2.75
C ILE A 129 -5.91 3.76 -2.31
N MET A 130 -7.13 3.24 -2.13
CA MET A 130 -8.27 4.00 -1.61
C MET A 130 -8.36 3.92 -0.09
N GLN A 131 -7.98 2.79 0.46
CA GLN A 131 -7.96 2.56 1.89
C GLN A 131 -6.82 1.61 2.25
N TYR A 132 -6.12 1.92 3.33
CA TYR A 132 -5.21 0.99 4.00
C TYR A 132 -5.51 1.01 5.49
N ASN A 133 -5.57 -0.16 6.11
CA ASN A 133 -5.79 -0.33 7.53
C ASN A 133 -4.65 -1.19 8.11
N LEU A 134 -3.89 -0.62 9.03
CA LEU A 134 -2.79 -1.28 9.74
C LEU A 134 -3.30 -1.73 11.12
N VAL A 135 -3.29 -3.03 11.37
CA VAL A 135 -3.82 -3.60 12.60
C VAL A 135 -2.74 -4.38 13.34
N LEU A 136 -2.64 -4.17 14.65
CA LEU A 136 -1.90 -5.05 15.57
C LEU A 136 -2.90 -6.05 16.17
N PRO A 137 -3.00 -7.30 15.66
CA PRO A 137 -3.96 -8.29 16.16
C PRO A 137 -3.60 -8.73 17.58
N ILE A 138 -4.59 -8.73 18.47
CA ILE A 138 -4.43 -9.23 19.82
C ILE A 138 -4.86 -10.70 19.83
N PRO A 139 -4.03 -11.66 20.29
CA PRO A 139 -4.42 -13.04 20.49
C PRO A 139 -5.64 -13.14 21.42
N ASN A 140 -6.59 -14.04 21.10
CA ASN A 140 -7.83 -14.19 21.86
C ASN A 140 -7.60 -14.43 23.36
N ASP A 141 -6.56 -15.18 23.72
CA ASP A 141 -6.23 -15.47 25.12
C ASP A 141 -5.77 -14.23 25.90
N LEU A 142 -5.25 -13.22 25.20
CA LEU A 142 -4.80 -11.96 25.79
C LEU A 142 -5.85 -10.85 25.70
N LEU A 143 -6.88 -11.04 24.85
CA LEU A 143 -7.89 -10.02 24.58
C LEU A 143 -8.59 -9.49 25.84
N PRO A 144 -9.02 -10.32 26.82
CA PRO A 144 -9.69 -9.82 28.03
C PRO A 144 -8.80 -8.89 28.85
N LYS A 145 -7.50 -9.20 28.96
CA LYS A 145 -6.53 -8.37 29.69
C LYS A 145 -6.34 -7.02 29.01
N TYR A 146 -6.02 -7.02 27.71
CA TYR A 146 -5.79 -5.77 26.99
C TYR A 146 -7.05 -4.95 26.82
N ALA A 147 -8.22 -5.56 26.66
CA ALA A 147 -9.49 -4.82 26.65
C ALA A 147 -9.71 -4.04 27.96
N GLN A 148 -9.36 -4.65 29.11
CA GLN A 148 -9.45 -3.96 30.40
C GLN A 148 -8.44 -2.78 30.48
N GLU A 149 -7.19 -3.01 30.09
CA GLU A 149 -6.16 -1.97 30.08
C GLU A 149 -6.50 -0.80 29.15
N ILE A 150 -7.08 -1.10 27.97
CA ILE A 150 -7.54 -0.09 27.00
C ILE A 150 -8.69 0.74 27.57
N LYS A 151 -9.69 0.10 28.20
CA LYS A 151 -10.81 0.81 28.87
C LYS A 151 -10.29 1.72 29.98
N GLU A 152 -9.38 1.27 30.78
CA GLU A 152 -8.76 2.06 31.84
C GLU A 152 -7.99 3.26 31.27
N PHE A 153 -7.26 3.05 30.15
CA PHE A 153 -6.51 4.10 29.48
C PHE A 153 -7.44 5.20 28.94
N TYR A 154 -8.54 4.84 28.28
CA TYR A 154 -9.52 5.79 27.77
C TYR A 154 -10.54 6.26 28.82
N LYS A 155 -10.51 5.73 30.06
CA LYS A 155 -11.49 6.01 31.13
C LYS A 155 -12.92 5.70 30.69
N GLU A 156 -13.10 4.63 29.92
CA GLU A 156 -14.39 4.09 29.53
C GLU A 156 -15.03 3.30 30.69
N GLU A 157 -16.33 3.52 30.97
CA GLU A 157 -17.10 2.81 31.98
C GLU A 157 -17.56 1.40 31.50
#